data_c2a4f39ff9497d781a5a56d31c596244
#
_entry.id   c2a4f39ff9497d781a5a56d31c596244
#
_cell.length_a   1.000
_cell.length_b   1.000
_cell.length_c   1.000
_cell.angle_alpha   90.00
_cell.angle_beta   90.00
_cell.angle_gamma   90.00
#
_symmetry.space_group_name_H-M   'P 1'
#
loop_
_entity.id
_entity.type
_entity.pdbx_description
1 polymer ?
#
loop_
_entity_poly.entity_id
_entity_poly.type
_entity_poly.pdbx_seq_one_letter_code
_entity_poly.pdbx_strand_id
1 'polypeptide(L)'
;MTFSCLLALPLLSLLAALAPNPPKQLTYCNPINVDYGFCPIPNFVTQGKHRATADPAITMFKGDYYLFSTNQWGYWWSPDMLNWHFVPRKFLLPGANSYDELCAPAIWVMGDALYVIGSTYTDQFAIWKSTNPRVDDWHEAIHHFPVPAWDPAFFLDDDERLYLYHGSSNTFPTYGQEIDPTTFHAIGPKVELLTLHDDIHGWERFGEHGDNTFLRPFIEGSWMTKHDGKYYLQYGAPGTEFSGYGDGVYVSDHPLGPFTYQAHNPFSYKPGGFTRGAGHGATYQDAFGNWWHVSTITIAVKNNFERRNGIWPAGFDKDGVLFANTAYGDYPTYLPSQAGEDHAAGRFAHWMLLNYAKPVLASSTLGSHSPNFAVNEDMRTYWSAKTANQGEWFQTDLGAVSTVRAIQVNYADQDADVMGKQPGLYHQYRLLASIDGRRWTVIVDKSHNKTDVPHDYIELENPVQARFVKIENVHMATGKFALSGLRVFGLGPTAPPKPVQSFVALRADDQSGADRRSAWLKWQVSDDATGYVIYSGVAPDKLYTSVMVYGANEYYFTAMTKDRPYYFQIEAFNEGGISSRSAVLESK
;
A
#
# COMPACT_ATOMS: atom_id res chain seq x y z
N MET A 1 13.98 62.90 63.86
CA MET A 1 14.89 62.45 62.82
C MET A 1 14.54 61.03 62.49
N THR A 2 13.67 60.80 61.49
CA THR A 2 13.22 59.52 61.06
C THR A 2 13.88 59.21 59.72
N PHE A 3 14.70 58.17 59.64
CA PHE A 3 15.28 57.68 58.39
C PHE A 3 14.37 56.62 57.80
N SER A 4 13.79 56.90 56.60
CA SER A 4 13.11 55.91 55.76
C SER A 4 14.13 55.16 54.89
N CYS A 5 14.19 53.86 55.04
CA CYS A 5 14.97 52.96 54.19
C CYS A 5 14.11 52.48 53.04
N LEU A 6 14.40 52.87 51.81
CA LEU A 6 13.81 52.33 50.58
C LEU A 6 14.52 51.02 50.23
N LEU A 7 13.80 49.93 50.28
CA LEU A 7 14.20 48.62 49.73
C LEU A 7 13.86 48.57 48.22
N ALA A 8 14.89 48.52 47.39
CA ALA A 8 14.78 48.25 45.95
C ALA A 8 14.72 46.72 45.74
N LEU A 9 13.61 46.23 45.24
CA LEU A 9 13.46 44.86 44.74
C LEU A 9 14.02 44.75 43.30
N PRO A 10 14.85 43.75 42.98
CA PRO A 10 15.27 43.52 41.62
C PRO A 10 14.15 42.84 40.83
N LEU A 11 13.76 43.41 39.71
CA LEU A 11 12.93 42.74 38.68
C LEU A 11 13.77 41.62 38.06
N LEU A 12 13.47 40.35 38.41
CA LEU A 12 13.92 39.21 37.64
C LEU A 12 12.97 39.09 36.41
N SER A 13 13.46 39.47 35.24
CA SER A 13 12.83 39.15 33.96
C SER A 13 13.01 37.65 33.70
N LEU A 14 11.94 36.86 33.89
CA LEU A 14 11.88 35.48 33.41
C LEU A 14 11.81 35.54 31.86
N LEU A 15 12.95 35.30 31.23
CA LEU A 15 12.97 34.83 29.83
C LEU A 15 12.45 33.38 29.85
N ALA A 16 11.17 33.19 29.57
CA ALA A 16 10.64 31.92 29.19
C ALA A 16 11.30 31.53 27.86
N ALA A 17 12.28 30.62 27.91
CA ALA A 17 12.80 29.96 26.74
C ALA A 17 11.61 29.23 26.09
N LEU A 18 11.18 29.71 24.92
CA LEU A 18 10.23 29.00 24.08
C LEU A 18 10.84 27.62 23.80
N ALA A 19 10.23 26.57 24.33
CA ALA A 19 10.57 25.21 23.94
C ALA A 19 10.53 25.13 22.42
N PRO A 20 11.51 24.51 21.75
CA PRO A 20 11.45 24.32 20.32
C PRO A 20 10.13 23.63 19.98
N ASN A 21 9.42 24.14 18.96
CA ASN A 21 8.24 23.47 18.46
C ASN A 21 8.59 22.00 18.17
N PRO A 22 7.74 21.05 18.57
CA PRO A 22 7.98 19.66 18.23
C PRO A 22 8.19 19.56 16.71
N PRO A 23 9.08 18.68 16.26
CA PRO A 23 9.31 18.50 14.83
C PRO A 23 7.97 18.20 14.12
N LYS A 24 7.77 18.82 12.96
CA LYS A 24 6.55 18.61 12.16
C LYS A 24 6.46 17.12 11.82
N GLN A 25 5.38 16.49 12.24
CA GLN A 25 5.10 15.12 11.89
C GLN A 25 4.73 15.03 10.41
N LEU A 26 5.43 14.20 9.65
CA LEU A 26 5.23 14.05 8.21
C LEU A 26 4.16 13.01 7.92
N THR A 27 3.47 13.17 6.79
CA THR A 27 2.46 12.22 6.30
C THR A 27 2.90 11.59 4.98
N TYR A 28 2.37 10.39 4.70
CA TYR A 28 2.44 9.74 3.40
C TYR A 28 1.03 9.38 2.93
N CYS A 29 0.90 8.98 1.65
CA CYS A 29 -0.36 8.50 1.07
C CYS A 29 -0.06 7.40 0.04
N ASN A 30 -0.83 6.31 0.09
CA ASN A 30 -0.70 5.23 -0.90
C ASN A 30 -1.42 5.56 -2.23
N PRO A 31 -0.92 5.06 -3.38
CA PRO A 31 0.35 4.32 -3.55
C PRO A 31 1.55 5.17 -3.17
N ILE A 32 2.62 4.52 -2.67
CA ILE A 32 3.84 5.26 -2.35
C ILE A 32 4.42 5.90 -3.61
N ASN A 33 4.98 7.10 -3.47
CA ASN A 33 5.52 7.86 -4.59
C ASN A 33 6.95 7.43 -4.91
N VAL A 34 7.09 6.34 -5.67
CA VAL A 34 8.35 5.94 -6.29
C VAL A 34 8.22 5.98 -7.81
N ASP A 35 9.33 6.16 -8.49
CA ASP A 35 9.39 6.23 -9.94
C ASP A 35 9.33 4.83 -10.59
N TYR A 36 8.17 4.18 -10.48
CA TYR A 36 7.92 2.84 -11.02
C TYR A 36 8.32 2.69 -12.49
N GLY A 37 9.09 1.64 -12.81
CA GLY A 37 9.45 1.31 -14.18
C GLY A 37 8.26 0.80 -15.01
N PHE A 38 8.34 0.99 -16.33
CA PHE A 38 7.38 0.41 -17.27
C PHE A 38 7.72 -1.06 -17.56
N CYS A 39 6.72 -1.82 -17.99
CA CYS A 39 6.87 -3.26 -18.25
C CYS A 39 8.10 -3.54 -19.14
N PRO A 40 9.15 -4.21 -18.63
CA PRO A 40 10.36 -4.47 -19.37
C PRO A 40 10.35 -5.83 -20.10
N ILE A 41 9.29 -6.66 -19.92
CA ILE A 41 9.25 -8.05 -20.40
C ILE A 41 9.18 -8.07 -21.93
N PRO A 42 10.21 -8.63 -22.62
CA PRO A 42 10.24 -8.71 -24.08
C PRO A 42 9.05 -9.53 -24.63
N ASN A 43 8.52 -9.10 -25.77
CA ASN A 43 7.41 -9.76 -26.47
C ASN A 43 6.08 -9.80 -25.70
N PHE A 44 5.96 -9.15 -24.57
CA PHE A 44 4.70 -8.99 -23.87
C PHE A 44 3.87 -7.92 -24.59
N VAL A 45 2.61 -8.20 -24.87
CA VAL A 45 1.75 -7.31 -25.70
C VAL A 45 1.67 -5.88 -25.15
N THR A 46 1.82 -5.75 -23.83
CA THR A 46 1.77 -4.48 -23.11
C THR A 46 3.14 -3.94 -22.71
N GLN A 47 4.22 -4.52 -23.26
CA GLN A 47 5.59 -4.03 -23.03
C GLN A 47 5.66 -2.51 -23.22
N GLY A 48 6.19 -1.80 -22.24
CA GLY A 48 6.33 -0.34 -22.26
C GLY A 48 5.03 0.46 -22.08
N LYS A 49 3.88 -0.17 -22.02
CA LYS A 49 2.56 0.51 -22.04
C LYS A 49 1.91 0.63 -20.68
N HIS A 50 2.46 -0.01 -19.66
CA HIS A 50 2.00 0.09 -18.26
C HIS A 50 3.19 0.01 -17.33
N ARG A 51 3.09 0.65 -16.17
CA ARG A 51 4.07 0.49 -15.10
C ARG A 51 3.90 -0.88 -14.47
N ALA A 52 5.02 -1.60 -14.34
CA ALA A 52 5.05 -2.95 -13.80
C ALA A 52 5.87 -2.96 -12.53
N THR A 53 5.21 -3.23 -11.41
CA THR A 53 5.83 -3.43 -10.11
C THR A 53 4.90 -4.24 -9.24
N ALA A 54 5.45 -5.01 -8.32
CA ALA A 54 4.68 -5.75 -7.32
C ALA A 54 5.62 -6.48 -6.36
N ASP A 55 5.04 -7.37 -5.56
CA ASP A 55 5.78 -8.35 -4.77
C ASP A 55 6.93 -7.66 -4.01
N PRO A 56 6.63 -6.58 -3.26
CA PRO A 56 7.65 -5.75 -2.66
C PRO A 56 8.31 -6.49 -1.48
N ALA A 57 9.63 -6.50 -1.48
CA ALA A 57 10.44 -6.87 -0.35
C ALA A 57 11.16 -5.63 0.19
N ILE A 58 11.03 -5.39 1.48
CA ILE A 58 11.64 -4.24 2.16
C ILE A 58 12.38 -4.69 3.41
N THR A 59 13.53 -4.10 3.65
CA THR A 59 14.26 -4.30 4.90
C THR A 59 15.05 -3.05 5.26
N MET A 60 15.40 -2.92 6.54
CA MET A 60 16.30 -1.88 7.01
C MET A 60 17.73 -2.42 7.08
N PHE A 61 18.67 -1.67 6.53
CA PHE A 61 20.08 -2.00 6.55
C PHE A 61 20.92 -0.74 6.75
N LYS A 62 21.79 -0.73 7.78
CA LYS A 62 22.67 0.40 8.13
C LYS A 62 21.94 1.75 8.23
N GLY A 63 20.71 1.75 8.75
CA GLY A 63 19.90 2.94 8.98
C GLY A 63 19.06 3.43 7.81
N ASP A 64 19.09 2.74 6.68
CA ASP A 64 18.23 3.03 5.51
C ASP A 64 17.29 1.87 5.22
N TYR A 65 16.15 2.19 4.61
CA TYR A 65 15.21 1.22 4.06
C TYR A 65 15.58 0.90 2.62
N TYR A 66 15.55 -0.39 2.26
CA TYR A 66 15.79 -0.85 0.89
C TYR A 66 14.55 -1.57 0.40
N LEU A 67 13.99 -1.09 -0.71
CA LEU A 67 12.79 -1.61 -1.36
C LEU A 67 13.16 -2.22 -2.71
N PHE A 68 12.93 -3.52 -2.85
CA PHE A 68 13.00 -4.26 -4.10
C PHE A 68 11.60 -4.64 -4.54
N SER A 69 11.37 -4.74 -5.84
CA SER A 69 10.06 -5.05 -6.39
C SER A 69 10.17 -5.68 -7.77
N THR A 70 9.20 -6.51 -8.10
CA THR A 70 9.11 -7.22 -9.39
C THR A 70 9.23 -6.28 -10.59
N ASN A 71 9.94 -6.75 -11.63
CA ASN A 71 10.07 -6.10 -12.93
C ASN A 71 10.71 -4.71 -12.90
N GLN A 72 11.57 -4.43 -11.91
CA GLN A 72 12.29 -3.18 -11.83
C GLN A 72 13.74 -3.35 -12.30
N TRP A 73 14.25 -2.36 -13.05
CA TRP A 73 15.66 -2.33 -13.48
C TRP A 73 16.58 -1.73 -12.41
N GLY A 74 16.16 -1.80 -11.17
CA GLY A 74 16.85 -1.32 -10.02
C GLY A 74 16.05 -1.56 -8.76
N TYR A 75 16.34 -0.80 -7.74
CA TYR A 75 15.69 -0.81 -6.46
C TYR A 75 15.75 0.60 -5.84
N TRP A 76 15.09 0.79 -4.73
CA TRP A 76 15.08 2.09 -4.05
C TRP A 76 15.65 1.95 -2.65
N TRP A 77 16.28 3.03 -2.18
CA TRP A 77 16.58 3.21 -0.79
C TRP A 77 15.96 4.52 -0.27
N SER A 78 15.68 4.58 1.03
CA SER A 78 15.14 5.76 1.70
C SER A 78 15.65 5.85 3.13
N PRO A 79 15.99 7.04 3.64
CA PRO A 79 16.32 7.22 5.05
C PRO A 79 15.08 7.29 5.95
N ASP A 80 13.86 7.49 5.37
CA ASP A 80 12.67 7.93 6.11
C ASP A 80 11.35 7.37 5.57
N MET A 81 11.36 6.44 4.61
CA MET A 81 10.20 5.88 3.89
C MET A 81 9.39 6.91 3.07
N LEU A 82 9.85 8.15 2.93
CA LEU A 82 9.23 9.21 2.12
C LEU A 82 10.08 9.58 0.91
N ASN A 83 11.37 9.79 1.15
CA ASN A 83 12.31 10.24 0.15
C ASN A 83 13.03 9.03 -0.45
N TRP A 84 12.47 8.47 -1.51
CA TRP A 84 12.99 7.30 -2.19
C TRP A 84 13.97 7.66 -3.29
N HIS A 85 15.12 6.99 -3.31
CA HIS A 85 16.21 7.16 -4.26
C HIS A 85 16.41 5.89 -5.08
N PHE A 86 16.22 5.98 -6.38
CA PHE A 86 16.40 4.84 -7.29
C PHE A 86 17.87 4.55 -7.53
N VAL A 87 18.25 3.28 -7.43
CA VAL A 87 19.57 2.76 -7.82
C VAL A 87 19.38 1.81 -9.00
N PRO A 88 19.88 2.15 -10.20
CA PRO A 88 19.84 1.24 -11.34
C PRO A 88 20.80 0.06 -11.08
N ARG A 89 20.31 -1.17 -11.24
CA ARG A 89 21.11 -2.37 -11.05
C ARG A 89 21.87 -2.76 -12.31
N LYS A 90 23.06 -3.36 -12.14
CA LYS A 90 23.85 -3.96 -13.21
C LYS A 90 23.85 -5.49 -13.21
N PHE A 91 23.42 -6.09 -12.11
CA PHE A 91 23.22 -7.54 -12.00
C PHE A 91 21.80 -7.91 -12.47
N LEU A 92 21.59 -9.16 -12.91
CA LEU A 92 20.29 -9.63 -13.45
C LEU A 92 19.73 -8.63 -14.47
N LEU A 93 20.48 -8.39 -15.56
CA LEU A 93 20.06 -7.42 -16.58
C LEU A 93 19.05 -8.06 -17.54
N PRO A 94 18.05 -7.30 -18.01
CA PRO A 94 17.12 -7.76 -19.03
C PRO A 94 17.83 -8.23 -20.29
N GLY A 95 17.41 -9.37 -20.83
CA GLY A 95 17.92 -9.92 -22.08
C GLY A 95 19.00 -11.00 -21.95
N ALA A 96 19.50 -11.26 -20.75
CA ALA A 96 20.39 -12.41 -20.51
C ALA A 96 19.61 -13.73 -20.59
N ASN A 97 18.42 -13.79 -20.02
CA ASN A 97 17.40 -14.80 -20.29
C ASN A 97 16.00 -14.18 -20.09
N SER A 98 14.93 -14.87 -20.46
CA SER A 98 13.58 -14.30 -20.48
C SER A 98 12.94 -14.03 -19.10
N TYR A 99 13.61 -14.31 -18.00
CA TYR A 99 13.08 -14.17 -16.64
C TYR A 99 13.98 -13.33 -15.74
N ASP A 100 14.80 -12.50 -16.34
CA ASP A 100 15.86 -11.75 -15.66
C ASP A 100 15.42 -10.37 -15.11
N GLU A 101 14.13 -10.19 -14.91
CA GLU A 101 13.55 -8.91 -14.49
C GLU A 101 13.53 -8.76 -12.96
N LEU A 102 14.20 -9.60 -12.19
CA LEU A 102 14.13 -9.64 -10.73
C LEU A 102 12.67 -9.86 -10.23
N CYS A 103 12.04 -10.95 -10.68
CA CYS A 103 10.67 -11.29 -10.34
C CYS A 103 10.59 -11.75 -8.89
N ALA A 104 9.62 -11.22 -8.12
CA ALA A 104 9.38 -11.52 -6.71
C ALA A 104 10.68 -11.65 -5.88
N PRO A 105 11.41 -10.54 -5.69
CA PRO A 105 12.74 -10.59 -5.08
C PRO A 105 12.70 -10.96 -3.60
N ALA A 106 13.61 -11.83 -3.18
CA ALA A 106 13.95 -12.02 -1.78
C ALA A 106 15.12 -11.13 -1.39
N ILE A 107 15.01 -10.44 -0.26
CA ILE A 107 16.10 -9.68 0.36
C ILE A 107 16.23 -10.04 1.83
N TRP A 108 17.46 -10.13 2.32
CA TRP A 108 17.72 -10.36 3.74
C TRP A 108 19.07 -9.79 4.16
N VAL A 109 19.22 -9.51 5.43
CA VAL A 109 20.48 -9.05 6.02
C VAL A 109 21.17 -10.21 6.69
N MET A 110 22.45 -10.39 6.42
CA MET A 110 23.30 -11.38 7.10
C MET A 110 24.71 -10.79 7.31
N GLY A 111 25.15 -10.71 8.57
CA GLY A 111 26.38 -10.03 8.94
C GLY A 111 26.33 -8.54 8.58
N ASP A 112 27.30 -8.06 7.82
CA ASP A 112 27.44 -6.66 7.39
C ASP A 112 26.95 -6.40 5.96
N ALA A 113 26.22 -7.35 5.36
CA ALA A 113 25.76 -7.28 3.97
C ALA A 113 24.24 -7.47 3.82
N LEU A 114 23.69 -6.81 2.82
CA LEU A 114 22.36 -7.04 2.27
C LEU A 114 22.48 -8.05 1.12
N TYR A 115 21.64 -9.06 1.11
CA TYR A 115 21.58 -10.10 0.08
C TYR A 115 20.31 -9.97 -0.75
N VAL A 116 20.37 -10.42 -2.01
CA VAL A 116 19.21 -10.46 -2.91
C VAL A 116 19.29 -11.64 -3.89
N ILE A 117 18.11 -12.19 -4.19
CA ILE A 117 17.88 -13.12 -5.30
C ILE A 117 16.46 -12.88 -5.86
N GLY A 118 16.27 -13.13 -7.17
CA GLY A 118 14.95 -13.20 -7.80
C GLY A 118 14.40 -14.63 -7.87
N SER A 119 13.15 -14.77 -8.34
CA SER A 119 12.53 -16.05 -8.62
C SER A 119 13.26 -16.82 -9.72
N THR A 120 13.42 -18.12 -9.54
CA THR A 120 14.07 -19.01 -10.50
C THR A 120 13.47 -20.41 -10.48
N TYR A 121 13.38 -21.03 -11.66
CA TYR A 121 13.08 -22.47 -11.81
C TYR A 121 14.32 -23.33 -12.03
N THR A 122 15.50 -22.70 -12.08
CA THR A 122 16.76 -23.36 -12.40
C THR A 122 17.82 -23.01 -11.34
N ASP A 123 18.96 -23.69 -11.38
CA ASP A 123 20.16 -23.39 -10.60
C ASP A 123 21.08 -22.35 -11.28
N GLN A 124 20.57 -21.60 -12.23
CA GLN A 124 21.36 -20.64 -13.01
C GLN A 124 21.43 -19.24 -12.40
N PHE A 125 20.67 -18.97 -11.34
CA PHE A 125 20.64 -17.67 -10.69
C PHE A 125 21.69 -17.57 -9.59
N ALA A 126 22.37 -16.41 -9.54
CA ALA A 126 23.28 -16.07 -8.46
C ALA A 126 22.53 -15.48 -7.27
N ILE A 127 23.06 -15.65 -6.07
CA ILE A 127 22.76 -14.79 -4.93
C ILE A 127 23.77 -13.65 -4.95
N TRP A 128 23.26 -12.43 -4.86
CA TRP A 128 24.07 -11.21 -4.83
C TRP A 128 24.11 -10.61 -3.44
N LYS A 129 25.21 -9.95 -3.09
CA LYS A 129 25.35 -9.24 -1.81
C LYS A 129 26.04 -7.89 -2.00
N SER A 130 25.70 -6.94 -1.13
CA SER A 130 26.34 -5.63 -1.07
C SER A 130 26.51 -5.16 0.37
N THR A 131 27.64 -4.55 0.67
CA THR A 131 27.88 -3.85 1.95
C THR A 131 27.54 -2.37 1.87
N ASN A 132 27.30 -1.84 0.67
CA ASN A 132 26.91 -0.46 0.39
C ASN A 132 25.83 -0.37 -0.72
N PRO A 133 24.60 -0.83 -0.48
CA PRO A 133 23.55 -0.83 -1.49
C PRO A 133 22.95 0.56 -1.80
N ARG A 134 23.46 1.65 -1.22
CA ARG A 134 23.12 3.02 -1.69
C ARG A 134 23.63 3.31 -3.10
N VAL A 135 24.58 2.52 -3.55
CA VAL A 135 25.10 2.48 -4.92
C VAL A 135 25.04 1.04 -5.43
N ASP A 136 25.12 0.86 -6.74
CA ASP A 136 25.13 -0.47 -7.35
C ASP A 136 26.50 -1.17 -7.17
N ASP A 137 26.79 -1.59 -5.92
CA ASP A 137 28.03 -2.27 -5.50
C ASP A 137 27.71 -3.70 -5.06
N TRP A 138 27.26 -4.52 -6.02
CA TRP A 138 26.85 -5.89 -5.79
C TRP A 138 27.89 -6.88 -6.30
N HIS A 139 28.12 -7.92 -5.50
CA HIS A 139 29.01 -9.03 -5.79
C HIS A 139 28.28 -10.35 -5.61
N GLU A 140 28.61 -11.35 -6.39
CA GLU A 140 28.05 -12.68 -6.21
C GLU A 140 28.49 -13.27 -4.87
N ALA A 141 27.52 -13.70 -4.05
CA ALA A 141 27.77 -14.51 -2.88
C ALA A 141 27.94 -15.98 -3.29
N ILE A 142 27.14 -16.42 -4.27
CA ILE A 142 27.27 -17.71 -4.96
C ILE A 142 26.81 -17.51 -6.41
N HIS A 143 27.56 -18.10 -7.35
CA HIS A 143 27.28 -17.98 -8.79
C HIS A 143 26.05 -18.79 -9.22
N HIS A 144 25.90 -19.98 -8.71
CA HIS A 144 24.76 -20.86 -8.97
C HIS A 144 24.11 -21.26 -7.65
N PHE A 145 22.94 -20.69 -7.35
CA PHE A 145 22.15 -21.11 -6.21
C PHE A 145 21.45 -22.44 -6.52
N PRO A 146 21.75 -23.52 -5.74
CA PRO A 146 21.39 -24.87 -6.16
C PRO A 146 19.93 -25.24 -5.90
N VAL A 147 19.14 -24.35 -5.27
CA VAL A 147 17.74 -24.62 -4.95
C VAL A 147 16.84 -23.78 -5.84
N PRO A 148 16.17 -24.35 -6.87
CA PRO A 148 15.18 -23.62 -7.63
C PRO A 148 14.05 -23.13 -6.72
N ALA A 149 13.79 -21.84 -6.73
CA ALA A 149 12.82 -21.20 -5.86
C ALA A 149 12.04 -20.12 -6.61
N TRP A 150 10.71 -20.23 -6.63
CA TRP A 150 9.83 -19.20 -7.16
C TRP A 150 9.15 -18.50 -6.00
N ASP A 151 9.05 -17.16 -6.03
CA ASP A 151 8.65 -16.32 -4.91
C ASP A 151 9.45 -16.65 -3.64
N PRO A 152 10.79 -16.55 -3.68
CA PRO A 152 11.61 -16.91 -2.54
C PRO A 152 11.50 -15.88 -1.42
N ALA A 153 11.64 -16.33 -0.18
CA ALA A 153 11.90 -15.48 0.97
C ALA A 153 12.96 -16.15 1.86
N PHE A 154 13.97 -15.41 2.24
CA PHE A 154 14.98 -15.88 3.18
C PHE A 154 14.75 -15.30 4.57
N PHE A 155 14.93 -16.12 5.58
CA PHE A 155 14.83 -15.72 6.97
C PHE A 155 16.05 -16.23 7.73
N LEU A 156 16.82 -15.30 8.28
CA LEU A 156 17.92 -15.60 9.21
C LEU A 156 17.35 -15.55 10.63
N ASP A 157 17.39 -16.68 11.34
CA ASP A 157 16.91 -16.77 12.71
C ASP A 157 17.95 -16.28 13.73
N ASP A 158 17.54 -16.09 14.98
CA ASP A 158 18.39 -15.59 16.08
C ASP A 158 19.54 -16.54 16.41
N ASP A 159 19.44 -17.80 16.04
CA ASP A 159 20.48 -18.84 16.20
C ASP A 159 21.42 -18.94 14.98
N GLU A 160 21.37 -17.96 14.06
CA GLU A 160 22.16 -17.88 12.83
C GLU A 160 21.82 -18.96 11.79
N ARG A 161 20.73 -19.71 11.93
CA ARG A 161 20.23 -20.64 10.91
C ARG A 161 19.46 -19.87 9.86
N LEU A 162 19.71 -20.21 8.60
CA LEU A 162 19.07 -19.57 7.45
C LEU A 162 17.99 -20.50 6.89
N TYR A 163 16.80 -19.95 6.65
CA TYR A 163 15.67 -20.68 6.08
C TYR A 163 15.23 -20.03 4.77
N LEU A 164 14.86 -20.87 3.81
CA LEU A 164 14.24 -20.49 2.55
C LEU A 164 12.78 -20.92 2.55
N TYR A 165 11.88 -19.99 2.23
CA TYR A 165 10.47 -20.26 1.95
C TYR A 165 10.21 -19.89 0.50
N HIS A 166 9.42 -20.70 -0.22
CA HIS A 166 9.17 -20.44 -1.63
C HIS A 166 7.94 -21.19 -2.15
N GLY A 167 7.45 -20.80 -3.31
CA GLY A 167 6.37 -21.43 -4.05
C GLY A 167 5.33 -20.42 -4.48
N SER A 168 4.97 -20.49 -5.77
CA SER A 168 3.83 -19.78 -6.35
C SER A 168 3.13 -20.76 -7.26
N SER A 169 1.91 -21.15 -6.91
CA SER A 169 1.18 -22.17 -7.65
C SER A 169 -0.31 -22.18 -7.31
N ASN A 170 -1.10 -22.69 -8.25
CA ASN A 170 -2.50 -23.04 -8.01
C ASN A 170 -2.71 -24.57 -7.84
N THR A 171 -1.63 -25.35 -7.77
CA THR A 171 -1.68 -26.82 -7.65
C THR A 171 -0.75 -27.39 -6.59
N PHE A 172 0.32 -26.69 -6.24
CA PHE A 172 1.34 -27.14 -5.31
C PHE A 172 1.34 -26.26 -4.06
N PRO A 173 1.76 -26.82 -2.90
CA PRO A 173 1.92 -26.06 -1.66
C PRO A 173 3.11 -25.09 -1.76
N THR A 174 3.24 -24.20 -0.77
CA THR A 174 4.49 -23.54 -0.48
C THR A 174 5.43 -24.48 0.27
N TYR A 175 6.72 -24.23 0.15
CA TYR A 175 7.77 -25.08 0.69
C TYR A 175 8.70 -24.30 1.61
N GLY A 176 9.34 -25.02 2.54
CA GLY A 176 10.40 -24.50 3.37
C GLY A 176 11.59 -25.46 3.43
N GLN A 177 12.78 -24.88 3.60
CA GLN A 177 14.00 -25.66 3.72
C GLN A 177 15.06 -24.87 4.50
N GLU A 178 15.85 -25.55 5.31
CA GLU A 178 17.04 -24.96 5.91
C GLU A 178 18.17 -24.87 4.87
N ILE A 179 18.90 -23.77 4.89
CA ILE A 179 19.99 -23.47 3.97
C ILE A 179 21.26 -23.19 4.76
N ASP A 180 22.37 -23.76 4.36
CA ASP A 180 23.67 -23.45 4.93
C ASP A 180 24.05 -21.98 4.59
N PRO A 181 24.24 -21.09 5.57
CA PRO A 181 24.46 -19.66 5.32
C PRO A 181 25.81 -19.34 4.69
N THR A 182 26.73 -20.30 4.63
CA THR A 182 28.06 -20.15 4.02
C THR A 182 28.11 -20.65 2.58
N THR A 183 27.52 -21.82 2.33
CA THR A 183 27.57 -22.48 1.03
C THR A 183 26.31 -22.32 0.21
N PHE A 184 25.22 -21.86 0.82
CA PHE A 184 23.87 -21.76 0.26
C PHE A 184 23.29 -23.09 -0.26
N HIS A 185 23.83 -24.24 0.21
CA HIS A 185 23.24 -25.54 -0.06
C HIS A 185 22.15 -25.86 0.94
N ALA A 186 21.19 -26.65 0.48
CA ALA A 186 20.10 -27.11 1.33
C ALA A 186 20.62 -28.06 2.43
N ILE A 187 20.11 -27.90 3.65
CA ILE A 187 20.32 -28.79 4.79
C ILE A 187 19.01 -29.55 5.02
N GLY A 188 19.08 -30.87 4.90
CA GLY A 188 17.91 -31.73 5.08
C GLY A 188 16.86 -31.64 3.95
N PRO A 189 15.68 -32.23 4.15
CA PRO A 189 14.66 -32.32 3.14
C PRO A 189 13.88 -30.99 2.97
N LYS A 190 13.33 -30.78 1.77
CA LYS A 190 12.32 -29.78 1.52
C LYS A 190 11.00 -30.20 2.20
N VAL A 191 10.38 -29.29 2.95
CA VAL A 191 9.13 -29.50 3.70
C VAL A 191 7.98 -28.80 3.01
N GLU A 192 6.85 -29.47 2.84
CA GLU A 192 5.58 -28.86 2.44
C GLU A 192 5.00 -28.09 3.63
N LEU A 193 4.64 -26.82 3.44
CA LEU A 193 4.22 -25.94 4.53
C LEU A 193 2.76 -25.57 4.47
N LEU A 194 2.33 -24.82 3.43
CA LEU A 194 1.00 -24.24 3.35
C LEU A 194 0.30 -24.63 2.04
N THR A 195 -1.01 -24.86 2.14
CA THR A 195 -1.93 -24.95 1.00
C THR A 195 -3.12 -24.04 1.22
N LEU A 196 -3.83 -23.71 0.14
CA LEU A 196 -5.09 -22.97 0.25
C LEU A 196 -6.23 -23.90 0.68
N HIS A 197 -7.19 -23.29 1.37
CA HIS A 197 -8.45 -23.89 1.78
C HIS A 197 -9.62 -22.98 1.36
N ASP A 198 -9.72 -22.71 0.07
CA ASP A 198 -10.75 -21.85 -0.51
C ASP A 198 -12.17 -22.44 -0.37
N ASP A 199 -12.31 -23.71 -0.06
CA ASP A 199 -13.56 -24.35 0.38
C ASP A 199 -14.02 -23.90 1.77
N ILE A 200 -13.12 -23.36 2.59
CA ILE A 200 -13.36 -22.88 3.96
C ILE A 200 -13.21 -21.36 4.03
N HIS A 201 -12.12 -20.81 3.47
CA HIS A 201 -11.75 -19.41 3.58
C HIS A 201 -12.20 -18.62 2.35
N GLY A 202 -13.19 -17.76 2.49
CA GLY A 202 -13.80 -17.01 1.41
C GLY A 202 -12.85 -16.06 0.68
N TRP A 203 -11.89 -15.46 1.40
CA TRP A 203 -10.92 -14.53 0.82
C TRP A 203 -9.88 -15.22 -0.10
N GLU A 204 -9.70 -16.54 0.04
CA GLU A 204 -8.80 -17.34 -0.80
C GLU A 204 -9.43 -17.73 -2.15
N ARG A 205 -10.72 -17.43 -2.39
CA ARG A 205 -11.41 -17.81 -3.63
C ARG A 205 -10.99 -16.98 -4.82
N PHE A 206 -10.78 -17.63 -5.96
CA PHE A 206 -10.42 -16.98 -7.21
C PHE A 206 -11.58 -16.14 -7.80
N GLY A 207 -11.28 -15.00 -8.42
CA GLY A 207 -12.24 -14.09 -9.02
C GLY A 207 -12.47 -12.81 -8.21
N GLU A 208 -12.95 -11.75 -8.88
CA GLU A 208 -13.19 -10.44 -8.27
C GLU A 208 -14.17 -10.50 -7.09
N HIS A 209 -15.10 -11.44 -7.13
CA HIS A 209 -16.09 -11.68 -6.07
C HIS A 209 -15.98 -13.09 -5.47
N GLY A 210 -14.85 -13.78 -5.68
CA GLY A 210 -14.66 -15.15 -5.26
C GLY A 210 -15.59 -16.13 -6.01
N ASP A 211 -15.90 -15.83 -7.26
CA ASP A 211 -16.95 -16.49 -8.07
C ASP A 211 -16.41 -17.29 -9.26
N ASN A 212 -15.10 -17.26 -9.51
CA ASN A 212 -14.48 -18.04 -10.57
C ASN A 212 -14.17 -19.46 -10.07
N THR A 213 -14.95 -20.43 -10.52
CA THR A 213 -14.79 -21.84 -10.17
C THR A 213 -14.00 -22.65 -11.20
N PHE A 214 -13.56 -22.05 -12.30
CA PHE A 214 -12.80 -22.73 -13.35
C PHE A 214 -11.31 -22.81 -13.07
N LEU A 215 -10.77 -21.80 -12.38
CA LEU A 215 -9.37 -21.74 -11.98
C LEU A 215 -9.26 -21.90 -10.46
N ARG A 216 -8.23 -22.62 -10.04
CA ARG A 216 -7.87 -22.63 -8.63
C ARG A 216 -7.15 -21.34 -8.28
N PRO A 217 -7.35 -20.84 -7.07
CA PRO A 217 -6.61 -19.68 -6.59
C PRO A 217 -5.12 -19.99 -6.47
N PHE A 218 -4.29 -18.96 -6.57
CA PHE A 218 -2.87 -19.05 -6.30
C PHE A 218 -2.59 -18.92 -4.81
N ILE A 219 -1.58 -19.67 -4.33
CA ILE A 219 -0.85 -19.42 -3.10
C ILE A 219 0.57 -19.03 -3.48
N GLU A 220 1.05 -17.90 -2.96
CA GLU A 220 2.34 -17.33 -3.35
C GLU A 220 2.90 -16.40 -2.27
N GLY A 221 4.02 -15.72 -2.53
CA GLY A 221 4.47 -14.58 -1.71
C GLY A 221 4.83 -14.94 -0.28
N SER A 222 5.52 -16.04 -0.07
CA SER A 222 5.98 -16.44 1.27
C SER A 222 6.84 -15.33 1.91
N TRP A 223 6.57 -15.02 3.18
CA TRP A 223 7.41 -14.14 4.00
C TRP A 223 7.38 -14.59 5.46
N MET A 224 8.54 -14.64 6.10
CA MET A 224 8.63 -15.06 7.50
C MET A 224 8.91 -13.87 8.40
N THR A 225 8.12 -13.77 9.48
CA THR A 225 8.32 -12.82 10.58
C THR A 225 8.39 -13.59 11.89
N LYS A 226 9.32 -13.23 12.78
CA LYS A 226 9.41 -13.78 14.13
C LYS A 226 8.98 -12.74 15.15
N HIS A 227 8.09 -13.10 16.07
CA HIS A 227 7.64 -12.24 17.16
C HIS A 227 7.33 -13.07 18.40
N ASP A 228 7.86 -12.65 19.55
CA ASP A 228 7.68 -13.32 20.86
C ASP A 228 7.91 -14.85 20.80
N GLY A 229 8.97 -15.25 20.08
CA GLY A 229 9.36 -16.66 19.93
C GLY A 229 8.46 -17.49 19.00
N LYS A 230 7.48 -16.88 18.35
CA LYS A 230 6.61 -17.50 17.34
C LYS A 230 7.04 -17.11 15.93
N TYR A 231 6.78 -18.00 14.98
CA TYR A 231 7.08 -17.85 13.57
C TYR A 231 5.78 -17.63 12.80
N TYR A 232 5.70 -16.52 12.05
CA TYR A 232 4.53 -16.09 11.29
C TYR A 232 4.86 -16.19 9.80
N LEU A 233 4.42 -17.28 9.16
CA LEU A 233 4.60 -17.51 7.73
C LEU A 233 3.42 -16.91 6.97
N GLN A 234 3.69 -15.85 6.24
CA GLN A 234 2.73 -15.11 5.43
C GLN A 234 2.62 -15.74 4.03
N TYR A 235 1.49 -15.50 3.36
CA TYR A 235 1.23 -15.90 1.98
C TYR A 235 0.21 -14.99 1.32
N GLY A 236 0.34 -14.77 0.02
CA GLY A 236 -0.61 -14.02 -0.80
C GLY A 236 -1.63 -14.94 -1.47
N ALA A 237 -2.88 -14.49 -1.61
CA ALA A 237 -3.97 -15.14 -2.33
C ALA A 237 -5.07 -14.12 -2.68
N PRO A 238 -6.02 -14.44 -3.60
CA PRO A 238 -6.10 -15.61 -4.49
C PRO A 238 -5.41 -15.38 -5.84
N GLY A 239 -5.08 -14.15 -6.19
CA GLY A 239 -4.49 -13.75 -7.45
C GLY A 239 -4.34 -12.24 -7.56
N THR A 240 -3.24 -11.79 -8.11
CA THR A 240 -2.74 -10.42 -8.09
C THR A 240 -3.62 -9.41 -8.85
N GLU A 241 -4.51 -9.88 -9.75
CA GLU A 241 -5.41 -9.05 -10.55
C GLU A 241 -6.69 -8.62 -9.84
N PHE A 242 -7.03 -9.24 -8.70
CA PHE A 242 -8.32 -9.01 -8.03
C PHE A 242 -8.23 -7.97 -6.91
N SER A 243 -9.32 -7.24 -6.72
CA SER A 243 -9.44 -6.28 -5.61
C SER A 243 -9.29 -6.93 -4.23
N GLY A 244 -9.67 -8.21 -4.11
CA GLY A 244 -9.56 -9.01 -2.89
C GLY A 244 -8.18 -9.65 -2.67
N TYR A 245 -7.17 -9.35 -3.50
CA TYR A 245 -5.81 -9.82 -3.27
C TYR A 245 -5.30 -9.36 -1.92
N GLY A 246 -4.91 -10.31 -1.06
CA GLY A 246 -4.55 -10.04 0.32
C GLY A 246 -3.49 -11.01 0.84
N ASP A 247 -3.04 -10.78 2.06
CA ASP A 247 -2.12 -11.69 2.76
C ASP A 247 -2.79 -12.34 3.96
N GLY A 248 -2.62 -13.67 4.03
CA GLY A 248 -2.88 -14.47 5.20
C GLY A 248 -1.60 -14.85 5.92
N VAL A 249 -1.73 -15.44 7.10
CA VAL A 249 -0.61 -15.89 7.91
C VAL A 249 -0.95 -17.18 8.66
N TYR A 250 0.03 -18.06 8.75
CA TYR A 250 0.03 -19.23 9.62
C TYR A 250 1.10 -19.06 10.70
N VAL A 251 0.87 -19.61 11.88
CA VAL A 251 1.73 -19.43 13.07
C VAL A 251 2.25 -20.77 13.55
N SER A 252 3.54 -20.82 13.96
CA SER A 252 4.20 -22.00 14.49
C SER A 252 5.15 -21.66 15.63
N ASP A 253 5.53 -22.68 16.42
CA ASP A 253 6.64 -22.63 17.38
C ASP A 253 8.01 -22.92 16.72
N HIS A 254 8.02 -23.34 15.45
CA HIS A 254 9.22 -23.73 14.73
C HIS A 254 9.24 -23.14 13.30
N PRO A 255 10.42 -22.79 12.76
CA PRO A 255 10.53 -22.12 11.45
C PRO A 255 10.05 -22.97 10.27
N LEU A 256 10.05 -24.29 10.38
CA LEU A 256 9.54 -25.22 9.36
C LEU A 256 8.22 -25.92 9.79
N GLY A 257 7.51 -25.35 10.74
CA GLY A 257 6.20 -25.84 11.18
C GLY A 257 6.26 -26.97 12.24
N PRO A 258 5.11 -27.61 12.51
CA PRO A 258 3.82 -27.45 11.84
C PRO A 258 3.19 -26.09 12.07
N PHE A 259 2.51 -25.58 11.04
CA PHE A 259 1.88 -24.27 11.06
C PHE A 259 0.36 -24.37 11.29
N THR A 260 -0.19 -23.39 12.03
CA THR A 260 -1.62 -23.26 12.31
C THR A 260 -2.16 -21.97 11.70
N TYR A 261 -3.27 -22.04 10.97
CA TYR A 261 -3.94 -20.90 10.37
C TYR A 261 -4.36 -19.87 11.42
N GLN A 262 -3.98 -18.60 11.25
CA GLN A 262 -4.46 -17.51 12.09
C GLN A 262 -5.92 -17.23 11.82
N ALA A 263 -6.78 -17.33 12.83
CA ALA A 263 -8.22 -17.22 12.67
C ALA A 263 -8.68 -15.84 12.16
N HIS A 264 -7.84 -14.81 12.34
CA HIS A 264 -8.10 -13.42 11.96
C HIS A 264 -7.62 -13.06 10.54
N ASN A 265 -7.31 -14.05 9.71
CA ASN A 265 -6.97 -13.84 8.30
C ASN A 265 -8.20 -13.38 7.48
N PRO A 266 -7.97 -12.63 6.36
CA PRO A 266 -6.68 -12.11 5.92
C PRO A 266 -6.18 -11.02 6.86
N PHE A 267 -4.89 -10.99 7.18
CA PHE A 267 -4.32 -9.99 8.07
C PHE A 267 -4.02 -8.67 7.36
N SER A 268 -3.77 -8.72 6.05
CA SER A 268 -3.62 -7.56 5.16
C SER A 268 -4.64 -7.67 4.03
N TYR A 269 -5.58 -6.72 3.96
CA TYR A 269 -6.71 -6.81 3.04
C TYR A 269 -7.31 -5.43 2.76
N LYS A 270 -7.36 -5.02 1.48
CA LYS A 270 -7.94 -3.74 1.06
C LYS A 270 -8.74 -3.89 -0.24
N PRO A 271 -9.98 -4.42 -0.16
CA PRO A 271 -10.77 -4.71 -1.35
C PRO A 271 -11.50 -3.48 -1.93
N GLY A 272 -11.45 -2.33 -1.29
CA GLY A 272 -12.17 -1.13 -1.70
C GLY A 272 -11.45 0.18 -1.36
N GLY A 273 -11.97 1.29 -1.85
CA GLY A 273 -11.35 2.61 -1.80
C GLY A 273 -10.63 2.95 -3.11
N PHE A 274 -9.80 3.99 -3.10
CA PHE A 274 -9.00 4.41 -4.25
C PHE A 274 -7.99 3.34 -4.67
N THR A 275 -7.25 2.80 -3.71
CA THR A 275 -6.34 1.66 -3.91
C THR A 275 -7.01 0.36 -3.51
N ARG A 276 -6.67 -0.74 -4.20
CA ARG A 276 -7.19 -2.08 -3.93
C ARG A 276 -6.06 -3.10 -3.97
N GLY A 277 -6.29 -4.22 -3.29
CA GLY A 277 -5.25 -5.23 -3.10
C GLY A 277 -4.27 -4.86 -1.98
N ALA A 278 -3.81 -5.86 -1.23
CA ALA A 278 -2.81 -5.71 -0.18
C ALA A 278 -2.11 -7.06 0.06
N GLY A 279 -1.83 -7.78 -1.04
CA GLY A 279 -1.24 -9.13 -1.03
C GLY A 279 0.20 -9.18 -1.53
N HIS A 280 0.83 -10.33 -1.37
CA HIS A 280 2.24 -10.64 -1.67
C HIS A 280 3.15 -9.55 -1.12
N GLY A 281 3.19 -9.46 0.19
CA GLY A 281 3.90 -8.41 0.90
C GLY A 281 4.97 -8.91 1.85
N ALA A 282 5.61 -7.95 2.51
CA ALA A 282 6.64 -8.17 3.51
C ALA A 282 6.33 -7.38 4.78
N THR A 283 6.36 -8.04 5.94
CA THR A 283 6.25 -7.38 7.23
C THR A 283 7.65 -7.07 7.77
N TYR A 284 7.87 -5.84 8.21
CA TYR A 284 9.17 -5.34 8.65
C TYR A 284 9.03 -4.33 9.79
N GLN A 285 10.14 -3.99 10.43
CA GLN A 285 10.19 -2.93 11.44
C GLN A 285 10.87 -1.67 10.90
N ASP A 286 10.36 -0.51 11.32
CA ASP A 286 11.03 0.76 11.08
C ASP A 286 12.21 0.98 12.06
N ALA A 287 12.91 2.12 11.90
CA ALA A 287 14.04 2.49 12.74
C ALA A 287 13.68 2.67 14.24
N PHE A 288 12.41 2.75 14.56
CA PHE A 288 11.88 2.89 15.91
C PHE A 288 11.34 1.56 16.49
N GLY A 289 11.37 0.48 15.68
CA GLY A 289 10.82 -0.83 16.06
C GLY A 289 9.31 -0.99 15.86
N ASN A 290 8.65 -0.04 15.20
CA ASN A 290 7.23 -0.18 14.84
C ASN A 290 7.09 -1.10 13.63
N TRP A 291 6.05 -1.93 13.65
CA TRP A 291 5.77 -2.88 12.58
C TRP A 291 5.04 -2.24 11.40
N TRP A 292 5.44 -2.62 10.21
CA TRP A 292 4.86 -2.22 8.94
C TRP A 292 4.64 -3.42 8.05
N HIS A 293 3.69 -3.28 7.13
CA HIS A 293 3.49 -4.22 6.04
C HIS A 293 3.55 -3.48 4.71
N VAL A 294 4.43 -3.87 3.81
CA VAL A 294 4.45 -3.42 2.42
C VAL A 294 3.79 -4.47 1.56
N SER A 295 2.98 -4.08 0.57
CA SER A 295 2.27 -5.04 -0.29
C SER A 295 1.94 -4.48 -1.67
N THR A 296 1.46 -5.37 -2.53
CA THR A 296 1.01 -5.05 -3.89
C THR A 296 -0.34 -4.35 -3.87
N ILE A 297 -0.43 -3.22 -4.57
CA ILE A 297 -1.69 -2.57 -4.96
C ILE A 297 -2.03 -2.97 -6.39
N THR A 298 -3.22 -3.52 -6.60
CA THR A 298 -3.72 -3.99 -7.88
C THR A 298 -4.34 -2.87 -8.70
N ILE A 299 -3.97 -2.77 -9.98
CA ILE A 299 -4.63 -1.92 -10.97
C ILE A 299 -5.30 -2.79 -12.02
N ALA A 300 -4.56 -3.64 -12.72
CA ALA A 300 -5.05 -4.64 -13.68
C ALA A 300 -5.97 -4.09 -14.78
N VAL A 301 -5.67 -2.90 -15.31
CA VAL A 301 -6.45 -2.25 -16.37
C VAL A 301 -5.87 -2.55 -17.75
N LYS A 302 -4.58 -2.29 -17.94
CA LYS A 302 -3.90 -2.54 -19.20
C LYS A 302 -3.35 -3.95 -19.29
N ASN A 303 -3.02 -4.52 -18.14
CA ASN A 303 -2.52 -5.88 -17.97
C ASN A 303 -2.75 -6.35 -16.54
N ASN A 304 -2.90 -7.67 -16.29
CA ASN A 304 -3.05 -8.25 -14.94
C ASN A 304 -1.88 -7.89 -14.02
N PHE A 305 -0.69 -7.62 -14.58
CA PHE A 305 0.51 -7.22 -13.84
C PHE A 305 0.74 -5.70 -13.79
N GLU A 306 -0.28 -4.90 -14.07
CA GLU A 306 -0.26 -3.47 -13.79
C GLU A 306 -0.55 -3.23 -12.31
N ARG A 307 0.48 -2.94 -11.53
CA ARG A 307 0.43 -2.91 -10.07
C ARG A 307 1.28 -1.76 -9.50
N ARG A 308 1.11 -1.46 -8.21
CA ARG A 308 1.89 -0.48 -7.43
C ARG A 308 2.22 -1.08 -6.07
N ASN A 309 2.98 -0.33 -5.26
CA ASN A 309 3.29 -0.70 -3.88
C ASN A 309 2.58 0.22 -2.89
N GLY A 310 2.10 -0.37 -1.80
CA GLY A 310 1.52 0.34 -0.66
C GLY A 310 2.19 -0.08 0.64
N ILE A 311 2.23 0.82 1.62
CA ILE A 311 2.70 0.54 2.98
C ILE A 311 1.56 0.78 3.96
N TRP A 312 1.44 -0.12 4.94
CA TRP A 312 0.37 -0.13 5.93
C TRP A 312 0.96 -0.23 7.33
N PRO A 313 0.44 0.50 8.31
CA PRO A 313 0.74 0.22 9.71
C PRO A 313 0.36 -1.21 10.04
N ALA A 314 1.23 -1.94 10.73
CA ALA A 314 1.01 -3.31 11.15
C ALA A 314 1.39 -3.51 12.60
N GLY A 315 1.00 -4.62 13.20
CA GLY A 315 1.35 -4.93 14.57
C GLY A 315 0.87 -6.29 15.01
N PHE A 316 1.22 -6.61 16.24
CA PHE A 316 0.74 -7.78 16.95
C PHE A 316 -0.10 -7.31 18.14
N ASP A 317 -1.28 -7.90 18.32
CA ASP A 317 -2.05 -7.61 19.51
C ASP A 317 -1.53 -8.39 20.74
N LYS A 318 -2.15 -8.16 21.89
CA LYS A 318 -1.77 -8.82 23.16
C LYS A 318 -1.86 -10.36 23.14
N ASP A 319 -2.58 -10.92 22.18
CA ASP A 319 -2.75 -12.37 22.01
C ASP A 319 -1.87 -12.92 20.88
N GLY A 320 -0.96 -12.10 20.34
CA GLY A 320 -0.04 -12.45 19.26
C GLY A 320 -0.70 -12.51 17.88
N VAL A 321 -1.85 -11.86 17.67
CA VAL A 321 -2.48 -11.80 16.36
C VAL A 321 -1.79 -10.74 15.50
N LEU A 322 -1.19 -11.15 14.39
CA LEU A 322 -0.66 -10.23 13.38
C LEU A 322 -1.81 -9.58 12.60
N PHE A 323 -1.77 -8.27 12.44
CA PHE A 323 -2.71 -7.51 11.61
C PHE A 323 -2.04 -6.31 10.93
N ALA A 324 -2.58 -5.90 9.78
CA ALA A 324 -2.22 -4.67 9.10
C ALA A 324 -3.46 -3.75 9.04
N ASN A 325 -3.30 -2.48 9.40
CA ASN A 325 -4.39 -1.52 9.36
C ASN A 325 -4.47 -0.88 7.97
N THR A 326 -5.40 -1.36 7.15
CA THR A 326 -5.69 -0.85 5.81
C THR A 326 -6.85 0.14 5.76
N ALA A 327 -7.55 0.37 6.88
CA ALA A 327 -8.60 1.37 7.00
C ALA A 327 -8.02 2.77 6.76
N TYR A 328 -8.64 3.55 5.89
CA TYR A 328 -8.10 4.83 5.42
C TYR A 328 -6.65 4.75 4.88
N GLY A 329 -6.18 3.56 4.52
CA GLY A 329 -4.78 3.34 4.10
C GLY A 329 -4.40 4.04 2.79
N ASP A 330 -5.36 4.57 2.04
CA ASP A 330 -5.21 5.42 0.87
C ASP A 330 -5.51 6.91 1.16
N TYR A 331 -5.52 7.29 2.45
CA TYR A 331 -5.60 8.67 2.93
C TYR A 331 -4.28 9.09 3.58
N PRO A 332 -4.06 10.41 3.79
CA PRO A 332 -2.86 10.88 4.48
C PRO A 332 -2.71 10.27 5.86
N THR A 333 -1.60 9.61 6.09
CA THR A 333 -1.28 8.88 7.32
C THR A 333 0.05 9.37 7.87
N TYR A 334 0.12 9.62 9.18
CA TYR A 334 1.36 10.06 9.83
C TYR A 334 2.37 8.93 9.90
N LEU A 335 3.62 9.24 9.57
CA LEU A 335 4.75 8.39 9.93
C LEU A 335 5.08 8.57 11.43
N PRO A 336 5.40 7.49 12.15
CA PRO A 336 5.86 7.61 13.53
C PRO A 336 7.20 8.34 13.59
N SER A 337 7.40 9.09 14.64
CA SER A 337 8.62 9.83 14.91
C SER A 337 9.42 9.25 16.08
N GLN A 338 8.89 8.23 16.78
CA GLN A 338 9.50 7.57 17.93
C GLN A 338 8.93 6.15 18.12
N ALA A 339 9.64 5.35 18.91
CA ALA A 339 9.18 4.02 19.31
C ALA A 339 7.94 4.07 20.22
N GLY A 340 7.09 3.03 20.14
CA GLY A 340 5.96 2.85 21.04
C GLY A 340 4.79 3.83 20.81
N GLU A 341 4.79 4.58 19.73
CA GLU A 341 3.56 5.25 19.29
C GLU A 341 2.53 4.19 18.91
N ASP A 342 1.26 4.45 19.19
CA ASP A 342 0.16 3.54 18.82
C ASP A 342 0.00 3.56 17.29
N HIS A 343 0.93 2.90 16.65
CA HIS A 343 1.14 2.89 15.22
C HIS A 343 0.12 1.99 14.50
N ALA A 344 -0.14 0.83 15.09
CA ALA A 344 -1.03 -0.16 14.51
C ALA A 344 -2.51 0.25 14.60
N ALA A 345 -2.90 1.11 15.54
CA ALA A 345 -4.27 1.64 15.63
C ALA A 345 -4.63 2.57 14.47
N GLY A 346 -3.66 2.91 13.64
CA GLY A 346 -3.84 3.76 12.47
C GLY A 346 -3.66 5.24 12.79
N ARG A 347 -2.64 5.82 12.19
CA ARG A 347 -2.28 7.24 12.37
C ARG A 347 -2.82 8.10 11.23
N PHE A 348 -4.01 7.75 10.76
CA PHE A 348 -4.74 8.55 9.78
C PHE A 348 -4.80 10.00 10.24
N ALA A 349 -4.41 10.94 9.38
CA ALA A 349 -4.26 12.35 9.73
C ALA A 349 -5.59 13.09 9.91
N HIS A 350 -6.73 12.39 9.74
CA HIS A 350 -8.07 12.97 9.71
C HIS A 350 -8.24 14.12 8.69
N TRP A 351 -7.41 14.13 7.63
CA TRP A 351 -7.62 14.99 6.48
C TRP A 351 -8.48 14.23 5.49
N MET A 352 -9.73 14.70 5.39
CA MET A 352 -10.75 14.05 4.56
C MET A 352 -10.55 14.38 3.08
N LEU A 353 -11.03 13.50 2.21
CA LEU A 353 -11.10 13.75 0.79
C LEU A 353 -12.21 14.79 0.51
N LEU A 354 -11.84 15.89 -0.13
CA LEU A 354 -12.72 17.05 -0.31
C LEU A 354 -13.44 17.05 -1.67
N ASN A 355 -13.03 16.18 -2.60
CA ASN A 355 -13.48 16.27 -3.98
C ASN A 355 -14.05 14.97 -4.58
N TYR A 356 -14.47 13.99 -3.76
CA TYR A 356 -15.17 12.81 -4.27
C TYR A 356 -16.44 13.20 -5.02
N ALA A 357 -16.55 12.74 -6.29
CA ALA A 357 -17.69 12.97 -7.17
C ALA A 357 -18.12 14.46 -7.31
N LYS A 358 -17.22 15.39 -7.01
CA LYS A 358 -17.48 16.83 -7.15
C LYS A 358 -17.41 17.29 -8.61
N PRO A 359 -18.03 18.43 -8.96
CA PRO A 359 -17.98 18.96 -10.31
C PRO A 359 -16.54 19.20 -10.79
N VAL A 360 -16.27 18.81 -12.03
CA VAL A 360 -14.96 18.92 -12.67
C VAL A 360 -15.05 19.60 -14.03
N LEU A 361 -13.96 20.25 -14.41
CA LEU A 361 -13.73 20.80 -15.74
C LEU A 361 -12.34 20.40 -16.22
N ALA A 362 -12.19 20.25 -17.52
CA ALA A 362 -10.91 19.93 -18.14
C ALA A 362 -10.73 20.69 -19.45
N SER A 363 -9.47 20.95 -19.83
CA SER A 363 -9.11 21.62 -21.08
C SER A 363 -9.58 20.85 -22.31
N SER A 364 -9.48 19.52 -22.25
CA SER A 364 -9.91 18.61 -23.31
C SER A 364 -10.22 17.22 -22.74
N THR A 365 -10.88 16.36 -23.54
CA THR A 365 -11.19 14.98 -23.15
C THR A 365 -10.97 14.06 -24.34
N LEU A 366 -10.22 12.98 -24.12
CA LEU A 366 -9.98 11.93 -25.10
C LEU A 366 -11.06 10.85 -25.03
N GLY A 367 -11.90 10.76 -26.08
CA GLY A 367 -12.89 9.68 -26.19
C GLY A 367 -13.78 9.53 -24.95
N SER A 368 -13.84 8.33 -24.40
CA SER A 368 -14.65 7.98 -23.22
C SER A 368 -13.96 8.22 -21.87
N HIS A 369 -12.74 8.75 -21.85
CA HIS A 369 -11.99 9.03 -20.62
C HIS A 369 -12.51 10.28 -19.91
N SER A 370 -13.71 10.17 -19.35
CA SER A 370 -14.44 11.28 -18.71
C SER A 370 -13.66 11.94 -17.58
N PRO A 371 -13.74 13.29 -17.44
CA PRO A 371 -13.15 14.00 -16.30
C PRO A 371 -13.61 13.47 -14.93
N ASN A 372 -14.83 12.96 -14.83
CA ASN A 372 -15.37 12.40 -13.58
C ASN A 372 -14.57 11.20 -13.06
N PHE A 373 -13.84 10.51 -13.92
CA PHE A 373 -12.99 9.38 -13.51
C PHE A 373 -11.78 9.79 -12.68
N ALA A 374 -11.38 11.06 -12.70
CA ALA A 374 -10.28 11.55 -11.86
C ALA A 374 -10.72 11.96 -10.44
N VAL A 375 -12.01 11.81 -10.08
CA VAL A 375 -12.57 12.14 -8.76
C VAL A 375 -13.56 11.09 -8.25
N ASN A 376 -13.51 9.85 -8.76
CA ASN A 376 -14.46 8.78 -8.42
C ASN A 376 -13.92 7.75 -7.42
N GLU A 377 -12.69 7.93 -6.93
CA GLU A 377 -12.02 7.03 -5.99
C GLU A 377 -11.86 5.59 -6.51
N ASP A 378 -11.60 5.45 -7.81
CA ASP A 378 -11.19 4.19 -8.42
C ASP A 378 -10.01 4.41 -9.37
N MET A 379 -8.79 4.09 -8.93
CA MET A 379 -7.56 4.27 -9.72
C MET A 379 -7.50 3.39 -10.98
N ARG A 380 -8.45 2.47 -11.16
CA ARG A 380 -8.60 1.65 -12.37
C ARG A 380 -9.35 2.37 -13.49
N THR A 381 -9.93 3.52 -13.20
CA THR A 381 -10.53 4.42 -14.20
C THR A 381 -9.74 5.71 -14.27
N TYR A 382 -9.80 6.43 -15.39
CA TYR A 382 -9.04 7.68 -15.51
C TYR A 382 -9.61 8.62 -16.56
N TRP A 383 -9.39 9.92 -16.35
CA TRP A 383 -9.52 10.94 -17.35
C TRP A 383 -8.23 11.06 -18.18
N SER A 384 -8.39 11.40 -19.47
CA SER A 384 -7.28 11.78 -20.34
C SER A 384 -7.59 13.01 -21.15
N ALA A 385 -6.67 13.97 -21.16
CA ALA A 385 -6.64 15.03 -22.17
C ALA A 385 -6.37 14.43 -23.55
N LYS A 386 -6.67 15.21 -24.61
CA LYS A 386 -6.38 14.81 -26.01
C LYS A 386 -4.88 14.80 -26.31
N THR A 387 -4.09 15.57 -25.57
CA THR A 387 -2.66 15.77 -25.80
C THR A 387 -1.84 15.72 -24.52
N ALA A 388 -0.52 15.75 -24.66
CA ALA A 388 0.45 15.95 -23.59
C ALA A 388 0.95 17.41 -23.55
N ASN A 389 0.34 18.32 -24.33
CA ASN A 389 0.87 19.67 -24.50
C ASN A 389 0.90 20.43 -23.20
N GLN A 390 1.87 21.32 -23.07
CA GLN A 390 1.87 22.31 -22.01
C GLN A 390 0.59 23.14 -22.08
N GLY A 391 -0.05 23.38 -20.92
CA GLY A 391 -1.28 24.14 -20.81
C GLY A 391 -2.56 23.29 -20.84
N GLU A 392 -2.50 21.97 -21.04
CA GLU A 392 -3.62 21.10 -20.66
C GLU A 392 -3.84 21.19 -19.15
N TRP A 393 -5.10 21.15 -18.71
CA TRP A 393 -5.44 21.32 -17.29
C TRP A 393 -6.67 20.51 -16.88
N PHE A 394 -6.74 20.23 -15.58
CA PHE A 394 -7.89 19.64 -14.93
C PHE A 394 -8.25 20.43 -13.67
N GLN A 395 -9.53 20.62 -13.38
CA GLN A 395 -10.03 21.41 -12.26
C GLN A 395 -11.18 20.71 -11.56
N THR A 396 -11.21 20.80 -10.22
CA THR A 396 -12.34 20.35 -9.39
C THR A 396 -12.91 21.52 -8.57
N ASP A 397 -14.25 21.58 -8.39
CA ASP A 397 -14.95 22.47 -7.48
C ASP A 397 -15.29 21.68 -6.21
N LEU A 398 -14.72 22.03 -5.08
CA LEU A 398 -14.95 21.38 -3.79
C LEU A 398 -16.38 21.63 -3.24
N GLY A 399 -17.15 22.50 -3.91
CA GLY A 399 -18.51 22.90 -3.52
C GLY A 399 -18.56 24.01 -2.48
N ALA A 400 -17.59 24.09 -1.59
CA ALA A 400 -17.45 25.13 -0.57
C ALA A 400 -15.99 25.48 -0.32
N VAL A 401 -15.72 26.62 0.30
CA VAL A 401 -14.37 26.97 0.76
C VAL A 401 -13.98 26.00 1.88
N SER A 402 -12.91 25.27 1.65
CA SER A 402 -12.37 24.23 2.53
C SER A 402 -10.91 24.52 2.86
N THR A 403 -10.43 23.95 3.96
CA THR A 403 -9.01 24.01 4.35
C THR A 403 -8.27 22.86 3.68
N VAL A 404 -7.57 23.12 2.58
CA VAL A 404 -6.73 22.15 1.86
C VAL A 404 -5.39 22.00 2.58
N ARG A 405 -4.98 20.76 2.87
CA ARG A 405 -3.74 20.40 3.57
C ARG A 405 -2.78 19.58 2.73
N ALA A 406 -3.30 18.73 1.86
CA ALA A 406 -2.50 17.88 0.98
C ALA A 406 -3.21 17.62 -0.34
N ILE A 407 -2.44 17.31 -1.37
CA ILE A 407 -2.95 16.94 -2.70
C ILE A 407 -2.16 15.74 -3.20
N GLN A 408 -2.84 14.75 -3.77
CA GLN A 408 -2.21 13.63 -4.46
C GLN A 408 -2.58 13.68 -5.94
N VAL A 409 -1.54 13.68 -6.79
CA VAL A 409 -1.66 13.61 -8.25
C VAL A 409 -1.32 12.20 -8.71
N ASN A 410 -2.29 11.48 -9.26
CA ASN A 410 -2.10 10.12 -9.74
C ASN A 410 -2.23 10.08 -11.26
N TYR A 411 -1.13 9.84 -11.97
CA TYR A 411 -1.10 9.75 -13.42
C TYR A 411 -1.53 8.36 -13.92
N ALA A 412 -2.13 8.30 -15.11
CA ALA A 412 -2.70 7.08 -15.69
C ALA A 412 -1.92 6.51 -16.89
N ASP A 413 -0.80 7.11 -17.29
CA ASP A 413 0.09 6.66 -18.37
C ASP A 413 -0.65 6.35 -19.69
N GLN A 414 -1.62 7.18 -20.11
CA GLN A 414 -2.35 7.01 -21.37
C GLN A 414 -1.40 7.17 -22.56
N ASP A 415 -1.39 6.19 -23.47
CA ASP A 415 -0.49 6.11 -24.64
C ASP A 415 1.01 6.16 -24.28
N ALA A 416 1.37 5.68 -23.09
CA ALA A 416 2.77 5.45 -22.76
C ALA A 416 3.37 4.36 -23.66
N ASP A 417 4.63 4.54 -24.02
CA ASP A 417 5.40 3.55 -24.78
C ASP A 417 6.88 3.68 -24.38
N VAL A 418 7.20 3.19 -23.18
CA VAL A 418 8.54 3.27 -22.56
C VAL A 418 8.86 1.94 -21.93
N MET A 419 9.98 1.34 -22.33
CA MET A 419 10.44 0.07 -21.77
C MET A 419 11.31 0.30 -20.53
N GLY A 420 11.00 -0.37 -19.44
CA GLY A 420 11.75 -0.32 -18.19
C GLY A 420 11.80 1.08 -17.59
N LYS A 421 12.98 1.51 -17.19
CA LYS A 421 13.22 2.84 -16.63
C LYS A 421 14.20 3.60 -17.51
N GLN A 422 13.73 4.69 -18.10
CA GLN A 422 14.52 5.49 -19.01
C GLN A 422 15.02 6.76 -18.31
N PRO A 423 16.26 7.21 -18.61
CA PRO A 423 16.71 8.54 -18.21
C PRO A 423 15.85 9.63 -18.83
N GLY A 424 15.60 10.69 -18.08
CA GLY A 424 14.87 11.86 -18.58
C GLY A 424 13.36 11.73 -18.56
N LEU A 425 12.80 10.71 -17.94
CA LEU A 425 11.38 10.69 -17.59
C LEU A 425 11.13 11.60 -16.38
N TYR A 426 10.24 12.56 -16.54
CA TYR A 426 9.84 13.44 -15.44
C TYR A 426 8.47 14.06 -15.70
N HIS A 427 7.75 14.39 -14.62
CA HIS A 427 6.52 15.16 -14.69
C HIS A 427 6.77 16.60 -14.24
N GLN A 428 6.19 17.57 -14.96
CA GLN A 428 6.18 18.96 -14.52
C GLN A 428 4.77 19.50 -14.57
N TYR A 429 4.36 20.17 -13.49
CA TYR A 429 3.02 20.72 -13.35
C TYR A 429 2.99 21.87 -12.34
N ARG A 430 1.85 22.57 -12.30
CA ARG A 430 1.51 23.50 -11.23
C ARG A 430 0.17 23.13 -10.62
N LEU A 431 0.06 23.25 -9.30
CA LEU A 431 -1.23 23.23 -8.62
C LEU A 431 -1.62 24.65 -8.26
N LEU A 432 -2.87 24.99 -8.56
CA LEU A 432 -3.43 26.29 -8.31
C LEU A 432 -4.70 26.16 -7.48
N ALA A 433 -4.91 27.13 -6.59
CA ALA A 433 -6.11 27.24 -5.77
C ALA A 433 -6.84 28.53 -6.03
N SER A 434 -8.17 28.53 -5.86
CA SER A 434 -9.02 29.70 -5.96
C SER A 434 -10.23 29.60 -5.03
N ILE A 435 -10.71 30.75 -4.54
CA ILE A 435 -11.96 30.84 -3.77
C ILE A 435 -13.15 31.11 -4.71
N ASP A 436 -12.94 31.89 -5.80
CA ASP A 436 -13.99 32.41 -6.68
C ASP A 436 -14.00 31.80 -8.09
N GLY A 437 -13.03 30.90 -8.38
CA GLY A 437 -12.84 30.30 -9.71
C GLY A 437 -12.30 31.27 -10.79
N ARG A 438 -11.96 32.51 -10.42
CA ARG A 438 -11.50 33.56 -11.32
C ARG A 438 -10.06 33.99 -11.03
N ARG A 439 -9.75 34.19 -9.75
CA ARG A 439 -8.40 34.54 -9.30
C ARG A 439 -7.71 33.30 -8.78
N TRP A 440 -6.59 32.94 -9.41
CA TRP A 440 -5.84 31.74 -9.14
C TRP A 440 -4.49 32.06 -8.51
N THR A 441 -4.13 31.31 -7.49
CA THR A 441 -2.82 31.37 -6.83
C THR A 441 -2.13 30.03 -6.99
N VAL A 442 -0.88 30.05 -7.44
CA VAL A 442 -0.04 28.85 -7.46
C VAL A 442 0.29 28.46 -6.02
N ILE A 443 -0.10 27.25 -5.63
CA ILE A 443 0.14 26.70 -4.29
C ILE A 443 1.26 25.65 -4.29
N VAL A 444 1.53 25.02 -5.46
CA VAL A 444 2.66 24.13 -5.69
C VAL A 444 3.20 24.40 -7.09
N ASP A 445 4.49 24.65 -7.21
CA ASP A 445 5.18 24.79 -8.50
C ASP A 445 6.23 23.70 -8.67
N LYS A 446 5.92 22.69 -9.47
CA LYS A 446 6.84 21.64 -9.90
C LYS A 446 7.26 21.78 -11.36
N SER A 447 7.22 23.00 -11.92
CA SER A 447 7.64 23.27 -13.31
C SER A 447 9.14 23.05 -13.56
N HIS A 448 9.92 22.82 -12.53
CA HIS A 448 11.35 22.51 -12.61
C HIS A 448 11.70 21.11 -12.12
N ASN A 449 10.69 20.28 -11.80
CA ASN A 449 10.91 18.90 -11.38
C ASN A 449 11.63 18.11 -12.49
N LYS A 450 12.56 17.22 -12.10
CA LYS A 450 13.34 16.36 -13.02
C LYS A 450 13.21 14.88 -12.68
N THR A 451 12.19 14.53 -11.90
CA THR A 451 11.94 13.15 -11.49
C THR A 451 10.60 12.66 -12.01
N ASP A 452 10.50 11.37 -12.25
CA ASP A 452 9.25 10.70 -12.54
C ASP A 452 8.45 10.54 -11.23
N VAL A 453 7.25 11.11 -11.18
CA VAL A 453 6.40 11.13 -9.98
C VAL A 453 4.98 10.68 -10.33
N PRO A 454 4.76 9.40 -10.59
CA PRO A 454 3.48 8.88 -11.05
C PRO A 454 2.35 9.00 -10.02
N HIS A 455 2.68 9.07 -8.72
CA HIS A 455 1.75 9.19 -7.60
C HIS A 455 2.23 10.26 -6.63
N ASP A 456 2.32 11.52 -7.11
CA ASP A 456 2.91 12.60 -6.35
C ASP A 456 1.99 13.07 -5.22
N TYR A 457 2.35 12.75 -3.99
CA TYR A 457 1.68 13.23 -2.79
C TYR A 457 2.42 14.45 -2.24
N ILE A 458 1.69 15.56 -2.08
CA ILE A 458 2.23 16.83 -1.62
C ILE A 458 1.48 17.27 -0.36
N GLU A 459 2.15 17.23 0.77
CA GLU A 459 1.70 17.91 1.98
C GLU A 459 2.06 19.39 1.89
N LEU A 460 1.05 20.27 1.96
CA LEU A 460 1.26 21.71 1.90
C LEU A 460 1.96 22.20 3.16
N GLU A 461 2.96 23.06 3.00
CA GLU A 461 3.68 23.66 4.13
C GLU A 461 2.73 24.41 5.06
N ASN A 462 1.81 25.18 4.46
CA ASN A 462 0.73 25.88 5.16
C ASN A 462 -0.62 25.49 4.52
N PRO A 463 -1.65 25.22 5.33
CA PRO A 463 -2.99 24.96 4.81
C PRO A 463 -3.52 26.13 4.00
N VAL A 464 -4.23 25.84 2.91
CA VAL A 464 -4.77 26.86 1.98
C VAL A 464 -6.30 26.81 2.01
N GLN A 465 -6.93 28.00 2.09
CA GLN A 465 -8.38 28.13 1.91
C GLN A 465 -8.70 28.14 0.41
N ALA A 466 -9.46 27.15 -0.06
CA ALA A 466 -9.83 27.04 -1.45
C ALA A 466 -11.22 26.43 -1.64
N ARG A 467 -11.93 26.85 -2.69
CA ARG A 467 -13.09 26.16 -3.23
C ARG A 467 -12.73 25.42 -4.52
N PHE A 468 -11.79 25.93 -5.30
CA PHE A 468 -11.39 25.32 -6.55
C PHE A 468 -9.91 24.96 -6.49
N VAL A 469 -9.60 23.75 -6.98
CA VAL A 469 -8.23 23.27 -7.15
C VAL A 469 -8.04 22.87 -8.61
N LYS A 470 -6.92 23.29 -9.19
CA LYS A 470 -6.57 23.03 -10.59
C LYS A 470 -5.15 22.55 -10.71
N ILE A 471 -4.93 21.54 -11.57
CA ILE A 471 -3.61 21.13 -12.04
C ILE A 471 -3.42 21.59 -13.49
N GLU A 472 -2.29 22.24 -13.78
CA GLU A 472 -1.84 22.61 -15.11
C GLU A 472 -0.62 21.79 -15.51
N ASN A 473 -0.70 21.09 -16.62
CA ASN A 473 0.42 20.34 -17.18
C ASN A 473 1.48 21.29 -17.75
N VAL A 474 2.74 21.05 -17.39
CA VAL A 474 3.91 21.70 -17.99
C VAL A 474 4.67 20.71 -18.86
N HIS A 475 4.87 19.46 -18.36
CA HIS A 475 5.54 18.40 -19.10
C HIS A 475 5.09 17.03 -18.59
N MET A 476 4.80 16.11 -19.52
CA MET A 476 4.49 14.72 -19.21
C MET A 476 5.74 13.85 -19.35
N ALA A 477 5.91 12.90 -18.45
CA ALA A 477 6.98 11.92 -18.53
C ALA A 477 6.89 11.08 -19.81
N THR A 478 5.69 10.68 -20.19
CA THR A 478 5.36 9.95 -21.41
C THR A 478 3.86 10.02 -21.69
N GLY A 479 3.46 9.67 -22.91
CA GLY A 479 2.05 9.57 -23.31
C GLY A 479 1.30 10.89 -23.27
N LYS A 480 0.03 10.84 -22.82
CA LYS A 480 -0.88 11.97 -22.71
C LYS A 480 -1.04 12.46 -21.27
N PHE A 481 -1.52 13.69 -21.09
CA PHE A 481 -1.90 14.16 -19.76
C PHE A 481 -3.17 13.44 -19.32
N ALA A 482 -3.01 12.47 -18.42
CA ALA A 482 -4.09 11.62 -17.94
C ALA A 482 -3.95 11.39 -16.43
N LEU A 483 -5.09 11.43 -15.74
CA LEU A 483 -5.16 11.30 -14.28
C LEU A 483 -6.14 10.20 -13.89
N SER A 484 -5.67 9.21 -13.14
CA SER A 484 -6.53 8.27 -12.41
C SER A 484 -7.06 8.87 -11.11
N GLY A 485 -6.43 9.95 -10.61
CA GLY A 485 -6.93 10.70 -9.46
C GLY A 485 -6.23 12.04 -9.26
N LEU A 486 -7.01 13.10 -9.13
CA LEU A 486 -6.59 14.32 -8.44
C LEU A 486 -7.31 14.34 -7.10
N ARG A 487 -6.61 13.97 -6.04
CA ARG A 487 -7.19 13.82 -4.71
C ARG A 487 -6.78 15.00 -3.83
N VAL A 488 -7.77 15.72 -3.31
CA VAL A 488 -7.58 16.92 -2.49
C VAL A 488 -7.98 16.60 -1.06
N PHE A 489 -7.06 16.72 -0.11
CA PHE A 489 -7.26 16.36 1.29
C PHE A 489 -7.25 17.58 2.20
N GLY A 490 -8.09 17.51 3.24
CA GLY A 490 -8.17 18.57 4.22
C GLY A 490 -9.41 18.48 5.10
N LEU A 491 -10.01 19.63 5.41
CA LEU A 491 -11.23 19.73 6.20
C LEU A 491 -12.23 20.64 5.49
N GLY A 492 -13.40 20.10 5.20
CA GLY A 492 -14.55 20.83 4.70
C GLY A 492 -15.29 21.59 5.82
N PRO A 493 -16.20 22.50 5.46
CA PRO A 493 -16.97 23.27 6.44
C PRO A 493 -18.18 22.50 7.01
N THR A 494 -18.46 21.28 6.54
CA THR A 494 -19.57 20.44 7.00
C THR A 494 -19.25 19.77 8.34
N ALA A 495 -20.28 19.44 9.12
CA ALA A 495 -20.10 18.58 10.28
C ALA A 495 -19.84 17.12 9.84
N PRO A 496 -19.17 16.29 10.65
CA PRO A 496 -19.12 14.85 10.43
C PRO A 496 -20.52 14.24 10.27
N PRO A 497 -20.68 13.12 9.52
CA PRO A 497 -21.97 12.47 9.36
C PRO A 497 -22.51 11.93 10.69
N LYS A 498 -23.81 11.70 10.72
CA LYS A 498 -24.45 10.97 11.82
C LYS A 498 -24.03 9.48 11.77
N PRO A 499 -24.06 8.77 12.92
CA PRO A 499 -23.81 7.33 12.93
C PRO A 499 -24.78 6.58 12.01
N VAL A 500 -24.27 5.57 11.33
CA VAL A 500 -25.06 4.73 10.41
C VAL A 500 -26.17 4.02 11.16
N GLN A 501 -27.36 4.04 10.57
CA GLN A 501 -28.55 3.37 11.10
C GLN A 501 -28.88 2.09 10.30
N SER A 502 -29.59 1.17 10.92
CA SER A 502 -30.14 -0.04 10.28
C SER A 502 -29.08 -0.88 9.57
N PHE A 503 -27.88 -1.02 10.18
CA PHE A 503 -26.82 -1.87 9.64
C PHE A 503 -27.13 -3.34 9.91
N VAL A 504 -27.14 -4.18 8.85
CA VAL A 504 -27.41 -5.61 8.90
C VAL A 504 -26.39 -6.40 8.07
N ALA A 505 -26.12 -7.63 8.50
CA ALA A 505 -25.31 -8.62 7.78
C ALA A 505 -26.18 -9.85 7.49
N LEU A 506 -26.41 -10.11 6.21
CA LEU A 506 -27.25 -11.19 5.72
C LEU A 506 -26.37 -12.32 5.18
N ARG A 507 -26.00 -13.25 6.05
CA ARG A 507 -25.28 -14.48 5.70
C ARG A 507 -26.27 -15.56 5.33
N ALA A 508 -25.94 -16.41 4.38
CA ALA A 508 -26.74 -17.59 4.07
C ALA A 508 -26.80 -18.57 5.24
N ASP A 509 -27.95 -19.19 5.45
CA ASP A 509 -28.09 -20.26 6.42
C ASP A 509 -27.65 -21.63 5.85
N ASP A 510 -27.46 -22.63 6.72
CA ASP A 510 -27.03 -23.97 6.34
C ASP A 510 -28.04 -24.72 5.47
N GLN A 511 -29.32 -24.31 5.49
CA GLN A 511 -30.41 -25.00 4.80
C GLN A 511 -30.61 -24.46 3.37
N SER A 512 -30.15 -23.23 3.10
CA SER A 512 -30.33 -22.57 1.81
C SER A 512 -29.43 -23.14 0.70
N GLY A 513 -28.37 -23.90 1.04
CA GLY A 513 -27.33 -24.33 0.10
C GLY A 513 -26.49 -23.17 -0.45
N ALA A 514 -26.66 -21.96 0.03
CA ALA A 514 -25.90 -20.81 -0.38
C ALA A 514 -24.52 -20.76 0.32
N ASP A 515 -23.61 -20.00 -0.25
CA ASP A 515 -22.24 -19.95 0.21
C ASP A 515 -22.07 -19.16 1.52
N ARG A 516 -21.76 -19.86 2.60
CA ARG A 516 -21.57 -19.26 3.93
C ARG A 516 -20.22 -18.56 4.13
N ARG A 517 -19.37 -18.49 3.10
CA ARG A 517 -18.13 -17.70 3.09
C ARG A 517 -18.37 -16.25 2.72
N SER A 518 -19.64 -15.84 2.57
CA SER A 518 -20.02 -14.49 2.15
C SER A 518 -21.25 -13.99 2.92
N ALA A 519 -21.40 -12.66 2.95
CA ALA A 519 -22.59 -12.00 3.47
C ALA A 519 -22.91 -10.73 2.69
N TRP A 520 -24.19 -10.40 2.53
CA TRP A 520 -24.61 -9.08 2.14
C TRP A 520 -24.67 -8.17 3.37
N LEU A 521 -23.86 -7.12 3.35
CA LEU A 521 -23.87 -6.05 4.33
C LEU A 521 -24.71 -4.92 3.77
N LYS A 522 -25.75 -4.48 4.51
CA LYS A 522 -26.67 -3.43 4.06
C LYS A 522 -26.92 -2.43 5.19
N TRP A 523 -27.10 -1.17 4.82
CA TRP A 523 -27.35 -0.09 5.78
C TRP A 523 -28.25 0.99 5.20
N GLN A 524 -28.82 1.81 6.08
CA GLN A 524 -29.56 2.99 5.65
C GLN A 524 -28.58 4.06 5.17
N VAL A 525 -28.84 4.64 4.01
CA VAL A 525 -28.06 5.78 3.48
C VAL A 525 -28.12 6.93 4.48
N SER A 526 -26.99 7.55 4.75
CA SER A 526 -26.88 8.83 5.44
C SER A 526 -26.75 9.93 4.40
N ASP A 527 -27.68 10.89 4.40
CA ASP A 527 -27.77 11.95 3.37
C ASP A 527 -26.53 12.87 3.34
N ASP A 528 -25.78 12.90 4.44
CA ASP A 528 -24.58 13.70 4.63
C ASP A 528 -23.27 12.90 4.51
N ALA A 529 -23.34 11.61 4.16
CA ALA A 529 -22.16 10.76 4.00
C ALA A 529 -21.61 10.77 2.57
N THR A 530 -20.30 10.90 2.44
CA THR A 530 -19.55 10.69 1.19
C THR A 530 -19.25 9.22 0.96
N GLY A 531 -19.02 8.46 2.03
CA GLY A 531 -18.72 7.04 2.00
C GLY A 531 -18.76 6.41 3.38
N TYR A 532 -18.38 5.13 3.42
CA TYR A 532 -18.45 4.30 4.61
C TYR A 532 -17.18 3.45 4.75
N VAL A 533 -16.80 3.16 5.99
CA VAL A 533 -15.80 2.12 6.29
C VAL A 533 -16.48 1.05 7.13
N ILE A 534 -16.41 -0.18 6.65
CA ILE A 534 -16.91 -1.36 7.37
C ILE A 534 -15.70 -2.09 7.92
N TYR A 535 -15.74 -2.39 9.21
CA TYR A 535 -14.75 -3.19 9.91
C TYR A 535 -15.31 -4.58 10.16
N SER A 536 -14.46 -5.59 10.06
CA SER A 536 -14.87 -6.98 10.26
C SER A 536 -13.79 -7.81 10.97
N GLY A 537 -14.24 -8.88 11.64
CA GLY A 537 -13.36 -9.81 12.32
C GLY A 537 -14.13 -10.99 12.90
N VAL A 538 -13.40 -11.98 13.44
CA VAL A 538 -13.98 -13.19 14.06
C VAL A 538 -14.14 -13.09 15.58
N ALA A 539 -13.85 -11.92 16.14
CA ALA A 539 -14.10 -11.59 17.54
C ALA A 539 -14.59 -10.14 17.65
N PRO A 540 -15.50 -9.82 18.59
CA PRO A 540 -16.16 -8.51 18.66
C PRO A 540 -15.20 -7.36 19.01
N ASP A 541 -14.07 -7.66 19.65
CA ASP A 541 -13.01 -6.72 20.05
C ASP A 541 -11.80 -6.71 19.11
N LYS A 542 -11.84 -7.50 18.01
CA LYS A 542 -10.75 -7.68 17.04
C LYS A 542 -11.26 -7.58 15.60
N LEU A 543 -11.65 -6.37 15.19
CA LEU A 543 -12.17 -6.08 13.85
C LEU A 543 -11.02 -5.52 12.99
N TYR A 544 -10.08 -6.39 12.61
CA TYR A 544 -8.83 -5.99 11.96
C TYR A 544 -8.91 -5.84 10.44
N THR A 545 -9.92 -6.43 9.81
CA THR A 545 -10.14 -6.27 8.37
C THR A 545 -11.08 -5.10 8.12
N SER A 546 -10.89 -4.39 7.00
CA SER A 546 -11.76 -3.27 6.66
C SER A 546 -12.02 -3.17 5.16
N VAL A 547 -13.15 -2.56 4.81
CA VAL A 547 -13.48 -2.17 3.44
C VAL A 547 -14.04 -0.75 3.40
N MET A 548 -13.52 0.07 2.49
CA MET A 548 -14.04 1.41 2.22
C MET A 548 -15.00 1.35 1.03
N VAL A 549 -16.19 1.93 1.18
CA VAL A 549 -17.26 1.90 0.19
C VAL A 549 -17.71 3.31 -0.13
N TYR A 550 -17.74 3.66 -1.42
CA TYR A 550 -18.25 4.93 -1.92
C TYR A 550 -19.53 4.72 -2.74
N GLY A 551 -20.47 5.65 -2.63
CA GLY A 551 -21.64 5.73 -3.51
C GLY A 551 -22.62 4.56 -3.45
N ALA A 552 -22.55 3.71 -2.40
CA ALA A 552 -23.43 2.57 -2.20
C ALA A 552 -23.88 2.47 -0.75
N ASN A 553 -24.94 1.71 -0.51
CA ASN A 553 -25.47 1.39 0.80
C ASN A 553 -25.57 -0.12 1.05
N GLU A 554 -24.84 -0.87 0.24
CA GLU A 554 -24.66 -2.31 0.40
C GLU A 554 -23.28 -2.74 -0.10
N TYR A 555 -22.78 -3.84 0.46
CA TYR A 555 -21.52 -4.45 0.06
C TYR A 555 -21.60 -5.97 0.20
N TYR A 556 -21.16 -6.68 -0.83
CA TYR A 556 -21.05 -8.14 -0.79
C TYR A 556 -19.69 -8.53 -0.25
N PHE A 557 -19.65 -8.86 1.05
CA PHE A 557 -18.43 -9.25 1.74
C PHE A 557 -18.15 -10.74 1.50
N THR A 558 -17.03 -11.06 0.88
CA THR A 558 -16.70 -12.42 0.40
C THR A 558 -15.58 -13.09 1.20
N ALA A 559 -15.05 -12.44 2.23
CA ALA A 559 -13.86 -12.88 2.95
C ALA A 559 -14.16 -13.60 4.28
N MET A 560 -15.31 -14.24 4.42
CA MET A 560 -15.66 -14.96 5.64
C MET A 560 -15.08 -16.38 5.63
N THR A 561 -14.72 -16.86 6.82
CA THR A 561 -14.46 -18.27 7.06
C THR A 561 -15.78 -19.00 7.32
N LYS A 562 -15.98 -20.13 6.64
CA LYS A 562 -17.16 -20.97 6.81
C LYS A 562 -17.29 -21.42 8.28
N ASP A 563 -18.51 -21.49 8.77
CA ASP A 563 -18.87 -21.98 10.11
C ASP A 563 -18.22 -21.25 11.30
N ARG A 564 -17.75 -20.01 11.06
CA ARG A 564 -17.33 -19.11 12.13
C ARG A 564 -18.26 -17.90 12.23
N PRO A 565 -18.56 -17.40 13.43
CA PRO A 565 -19.24 -16.11 13.58
C PRO A 565 -18.34 -14.99 13.07
N TYR A 566 -18.96 -13.94 12.54
CA TYR A 566 -18.29 -12.72 12.16
C TYR A 566 -18.96 -11.53 12.83
N TYR A 567 -18.14 -10.56 13.15
CA TYR A 567 -18.54 -9.32 13.81
C TYR A 567 -18.22 -8.15 12.88
N PHE A 568 -19.15 -7.21 12.81
CA PHE A 568 -19.04 -6.06 11.92
C PHE A 568 -19.36 -4.77 12.67
N GLN A 569 -18.68 -3.69 12.31
CA GLN A 569 -19.03 -2.31 12.62
C GLN A 569 -18.94 -1.49 11.35
N ILE A 570 -19.69 -0.38 11.31
CA ILE A 570 -19.67 0.56 10.21
C ILE A 570 -19.59 1.99 10.74
N GLU A 571 -18.83 2.84 10.06
CA GLU A 571 -18.85 4.28 10.24
C GLU A 571 -19.04 4.99 8.90
N ALA A 572 -19.61 6.18 8.92
CA ALA A 572 -19.77 7.05 7.78
C ALA A 572 -18.72 8.16 7.82
N PHE A 573 -18.33 8.68 6.67
CA PHE A 573 -17.43 9.83 6.58
C PHE A 573 -17.88 10.82 5.49
N ASN A 574 -17.49 12.08 5.64
CA ASN A 574 -17.62 13.14 4.66
C ASN A 574 -16.42 14.10 4.73
N GLU A 575 -16.48 15.22 4.05
CA GLU A 575 -15.42 16.22 4.02
C GLU A 575 -15.16 16.89 5.39
N GLY A 576 -16.11 16.80 6.32
CA GLY A 576 -16.00 17.38 7.68
C GLY A 576 -15.50 16.41 8.74
N GLY A 577 -15.41 15.10 8.42
CA GLY A 577 -14.91 14.10 9.36
C GLY A 577 -15.61 12.75 9.30
N ILE A 578 -15.49 12.00 10.39
CA ILE A 578 -15.93 10.62 10.54
C ILE A 578 -16.98 10.55 11.65
N SER A 579 -18.05 9.75 11.46
CA SER A 579 -19.05 9.47 12.48
C SER A 579 -18.48 8.54 13.56
N SER A 580 -19.18 8.41 14.70
CA SER A 580 -18.95 7.28 15.58
C SER A 580 -19.35 5.97 14.88
N ARG A 581 -18.68 4.87 15.23
CA ARG A 581 -19.00 3.53 14.75
C ARG A 581 -20.36 3.07 15.26
N SER A 582 -21.04 2.23 14.50
CA SER A 582 -22.24 1.51 14.94
C SER A 582 -21.95 0.59 16.13
N ALA A 583 -22.97 0.07 16.78
CA ALA A 583 -22.81 -1.09 17.65
C ALA A 583 -22.21 -2.27 16.84
N VAL A 584 -21.52 -3.17 17.55
CA VAL A 584 -21.01 -4.41 16.93
C VAL A 584 -22.19 -5.29 16.54
N LEU A 585 -22.24 -5.70 15.29
CA LEU A 585 -23.22 -6.61 14.71
C LEU A 585 -22.57 -8.00 14.57
N GLU A 586 -23.22 -9.03 15.12
CA GLU A 586 -22.81 -10.43 14.90
C GLU A 586 -23.60 -11.02 13.71
N SER A 587 -22.88 -11.69 12.80
CA SER A 587 -23.45 -12.51 11.74
C SER A 587 -23.02 -13.97 11.97
N LYS A 588 -23.98 -14.80 12.29
CA LYS A 588 -23.79 -16.24 12.56
C LYS A 588 -23.77 -17.07 11.29
#